data_c33438b4d93c2f0d0d17fc15f91e10eb
#
_entry.id   c33438b4d93c2f0d0d17fc15f91e10eb
#
_cell.length_a   1.000
_cell.length_b   1.000
_cell.length_c   1.000
_cell.angle_alpha   90.00
_cell.angle_beta   90.00
_cell.angle_gamma   90.00
#
_symmetry.space_group_name_H-M   'P 1'
#
loop_
_entity.id
_entity.type
_entity.pdbx_description
1 polymer ?
#
loop_
_entity_poly.entity_id
_entity_poly.type
_entity_poly.pdbx_seq_one_letter_code
_entity_poly.pdbx_strand_id
1 'polypeptide(L)'
;MNRRLEPLAWIVGLTLGISACSGGEDATGAKKTVKRDTIAQSEFQPSELEKTVNSLVTKIGDTAPVDLQVAVVLKQLNTYFAPMQIGANRAISELSLSGQVSAPTSSSGTEAVDEQNAIMNDELSSGYNALAVSPFETGNQPPIDAAADSNIPVITIDSDLAGSKRDLYIGTMNSEAGKTAGTTLVSLITANSGTVILLGHDDAGWPDGFDRTMGAKGVLESAGFNVVVRKTDRSETGEAADLDALATAITDADPPVVGMMGMFSNAYRCAIAAETAGKTGDDIAIAAFDFEPKTVEFMRSGLIKATHAQRQYYMGYLTPYVLYGFKALGKEATKSILKPQMVDDFRFNTGLDIIPAAKLDSYYSYLDSLGIGSSN
;
A
#
# COMPACT_ATOMS: atom_id res chain seq x y z
N MET A 1 21.04 -31.26 71.77
CA MET A 1 22.53 -31.47 71.85
C MET A 1 23.17 -30.31 71.11
N ASN A 2 23.91 -29.56 71.91
CA ASN A 2 24.70 -28.37 71.57
C ASN A 2 25.70 -28.58 70.44
N ARG A 3 25.92 -27.60 69.63
CA ARG A 3 27.24 -26.94 69.49
C ARG A 3 27.08 -25.67 68.60
N ARG A 4 27.34 -24.57 69.30
CA ARG A 4 27.76 -23.27 68.74
C ARG A 4 29.17 -23.46 68.15
N LEU A 5 29.51 -22.63 67.14
CA LEU A 5 30.82 -22.00 67.01
C LEU A 5 30.70 -20.70 66.22
N GLU A 6 31.31 -19.69 66.76
CA GLU A 6 31.35 -18.27 66.45
C GLU A 6 32.41 -17.92 65.35
N PRO A 7 32.65 -16.63 65.06
CA PRO A 7 33.05 -16.14 63.77
C PRO A 7 34.55 -15.85 63.65
N LEU A 8 35.06 -15.74 62.44
CA LEU A 8 36.38 -15.15 62.18
C LEU A 8 36.24 -13.94 61.26
N ALA A 9 36.48 -12.77 61.87
CA ALA A 9 36.75 -11.51 61.23
C ALA A 9 38.17 -11.49 60.66
N TRP A 10 38.31 -11.00 59.40
CA TRP A 10 39.58 -10.51 58.89
C TRP A 10 39.42 -9.10 58.33
N ILE A 11 40.10 -8.18 58.98
CA ILE A 11 40.41 -6.80 58.60
C ILE A 11 41.66 -6.86 57.75
N VAL A 12 41.76 -5.97 56.76
CA VAL A 12 42.93 -5.32 56.14
C VAL A 12 42.59 -5.13 54.64
N GLY A 13 42.76 -4.02 54.02
CA GLY A 13 43.46 -2.79 54.26
C GLY A 13 43.20 -1.86 53.11
N LEU A 14 43.05 -0.61 53.44
CA LEU A 14 42.84 0.50 52.53
C LEU A 14 44.12 0.83 51.77
N THR A 15 44.13 0.78 50.44
CA THR A 15 45.12 1.48 49.64
C THR A 15 44.41 2.44 48.69
N LEU A 16 44.50 3.73 48.99
CA LEU A 16 44.19 4.80 48.05
C LEU A 16 45.22 4.78 46.93
N GLY A 17 44.76 4.41 45.74
CA GLY A 17 45.45 4.66 44.46
C GLY A 17 44.78 5.80 43.73
N ILE A 18 45.34 7.02 43.84
CA ILE A 18 44.97 8.11 42.96
C ILE A 18 45.59 7.80 41.58
N SER A 19 44.77 7.45 40.59
CA SER A 19 45.20 7.39 39.21
C SER A 19 44.45 8.48 38.44
N ALA A 20 45.21 9.42 37.94
CA ALA A 20 44.75 10.57 37.19
C ALA A 20 44.06 10.14 35.90
N CYS A 21 42.92 10.64 35.66
CA CYS A 21 42.21 10.61 34.40
C CYS A 21 42.97 11.35 33.33
N SER A 22 43.26 10.70 32.23
CA SER A 22 43.43 11.34 30.95
C SER A 22 42.74 10.44 29.92
N GLY A 23 41.87 11.02 29.15
CA GLY A 23 41.23 10.34 28.02
C GLY A 23 39.74 10.64 28.00
N GLY A 24 39.35 11.80 27.52
CA GLY A 24 38.01 11.99 26.99
C GLY A 24 37.85 11.06 25.80
N GLU A 25 37.26 9.89 25.99
CA GLU A 25 36.66 9.18 24.89
C GLU A 25 35.42 9.98 24.50
N ASP A 26 35.48 10.58 23.31
CA ASP A 26 34.29 11.05 22.62
C ASP A 26 33.31 9.89 22.62
N ALA A 27 32.22 10.02 23.34
CA ALA A 27 31.06 9.16 23.22
C ALA A 27 30.47 9.40 21.82
N THR A 28 31.07 8.79 20.81
CA THR A 28 30.46 8.64 19.49
C THR A 28 29.19 7.83 19.74
N GLY A 29 28.05 8.55 19.84
CA GLY A 29 26.76 7.94 20.12
C GLY A 29 26.52 6.76 19.16
N ALA A 30 26.02 5.64 19.69
CA ALA A 30 25.70 4.46 18.89
C ALA A 30 24.82 4.86 17.73
N LYS A 31 25.24 4.55 16.51
CA LYS A 31 24.42 4.79 15.30
C LYS A 31 23.37 3.70 15.17
N LYS A 32 22.25 4.04 14.54
CA LYS A 32 21.20 3.07 14.20
C LYS A 32 21.74 2.10 13.15
N THR A 33 21.75 0.82 13.48
CA THR A 33 22.05 -0.22 12.49
C THR A 33 20.75 -0.59 11.79
N VAL A 34 20.73 -0.46 10.47
CA VAL A 34 19.62 -0.91 9.60
C VAL A 34 20.16 -2.01 8.70
N LYS A 35 19.60 -3.21 8.82
CA LYS A 35 19.99 -4.35 7.98
C LYS A 35 18.88 -4.60 6.97
N ARG A 36 18.99 -3.95 5.82
CA ARG A 36 18.06 -4.15 4.72
C ARG A 36 18.39 -5.41 3.95
N ASP A 37 17.41 -6.29 3.76
CA ASP A 37 17.56 -7.46 2.92
C ASP A 37 17.57 -7.08 1.44
N THR A 38 18.42 -7.77 0.67
CA THR A 38 18.49 -7.54 -0.77
C THR A 38 17.25 -8.13 -1.46
N ILE A 39 16.59 -7.35 -2.28
CA ILE A 39 15.53 -7.79 -3.18
C ILE A 39 16.18 -8.20 -4.50
N ALA A 40 15.78 -9.33 -5.07
CA ALA A 40 16.27 -9.77 -6.37
C ALA A 40 15.90 -8.76 -7.46
N GLN A 41 16.82 -8.53 -8.40
CA GLN A 41 16.57 -7.63 -9.52
C GLN A 41 15.45 -8.18 -10.41
N SER A 42 14.52 -7.31 -10.78
CA SER A 42 13.41 -7.62 -11.67
C SER A 42 13.10 -6.42 -12.55
N GLU A 43 12.52 -6.67 -13.73
CA GLU A 43 12.00 -5.60 -14.60
C GLU A 43 10.84 -4.83 -13.92
N PHE A 44 10.16 -5.44 -12.96
CA PHE A 44 9.08 -4.83 -12.18
C PHE A 44 9.57 -4.11 -10.93
N GLN A 45 10.85 -4.23 -10.56
CA GLN A 45 11.38 -3.50 -9.42
C GLN A 45 11.36 -1.98 -9.69
N PRO A 46 10.70 -1.16 -8.86
CA PRO A 46 10.58 0.26 -9.08
C PRO A 46 11.88 0.99 -8.72
N SER A 47 12.83 1.05 -9.65
CA SER A 47 14.20 1.51 -9.43
C SER A 47 14.30 2.90 -8.77
N GLU A 48 13.45 3.85 -9.16
CA GLU A 48 13.46 5.19 -8.57
C GLU A 48 12.92 5.21 -7.14
N LEU A 49 11.89 4.40 -6.87
CA LEU A 49 11.36 4.22 -5.52
C LEU A 49 12.42 3.54 -4.62
N GLU A 50 13.10 2.52 -5.13
CA GLU A 50 14.19 1.84 -4.43
C GLU A 50 15.37 2.79 -4.11
N LYS A 51 15.71 3.71 -4.99
CA LYS A 51 16.73 4.75 -4.71
C LYS A 51 16.30 5.65 -3.54
N THR A 52 15.02 6.03 -3.50
CA THR A 52 14.49 6.85 -2.40
C THR A 52 14.49 6.07 -1.08
N VAL A 53 14.08 4.80 -1.09
CA VAL A 53 14.17 3.92 0.08
C VAL A 53 15.61 3.83 0.58
N ASN A 54 16.57 3.55 -0.31
CA ASN A 54 17.99 3.46 0.05
C ASN A 54 18.54 4.77 0.62
N SER A 55 18.11 5.90 0.08
CA SER A 55 18.50 7.22 0.60
C SER A 55 17.96 7.45 2.03
N LEU A 56 16.70 7.06 2.27
CA LEU A 56 16.09 7.15 3.60
C LEU A 56 16.81 6.21 4.60
N VAL A 57 17.04 4.96 4.22
CA VAL A 57 17.77 3.97 5.03
C VAL A 57 19.17 4.47 5.40
N THR A 58 19.91 5.03 4.44
CA THR A 58 21.24 5.59 4.68
C THR A 58 21.20 6.72 5.70
N LYS A 59 20.22 7.64 5.56
CA LYS A 59 20.09 8.77 6.49
C LYS A 59 19.67 8.34 7.89
N ILE A 60 18.75 7.35 7.99
CA ILE A 60 18.40 6.73 9.27
C ILE A 60 19.62 6.08 9.93
N GLY A 61 20.45 5.38 9.15
CA GLY A 61 21.68 4.76 9.63
C GLY A 61 22.71 5.74 10.23
N ASP A 62 22.62 7.01 9.86
CA ASP A 62 23.47 8.06 10.43
C ASP A 62 22.96 8.64 11.76
N THR A 63 21.74 8.28 12.20
CA THR A 63 21.13 8.80 13.44
C THR A 63 21.42 7.92 14.65
N ALA A 64 21.25 8.47 15.85
CA ALA A 64 21.11 7.66 17.04
C ALA A 64 19.80 6.84 17.01
N PRO A 65 19.75 5.66 17.66
CA PRO A 65 18.50 4.92 17.82
C PRO A 65 17.43 5.76 18.52
N VAL A 66 16.19 5.67 18.04
CA VAL A 66 15.02 6.27 18.68
C VAL A 66 14.05 5.19 19.11
N ASP A 67 13.35 5.45 20.21
CA ASP A 67 12.28 4.57 20.69
C ASP A 67 11.04 4.81 19.85
N LEU A 68 10.65 3.79 19.08
CA LEU A 68 9.50 3.81 18.20
C LEU A 68 8.78 2.46 18.23
N GLN A 69 7.48 2.52 18.52
CA GLN A 69 6.56 1.39 18.44
C GLN A 69 5.51 1.72 17.38
N VAL A 70 5.44 0.89 16.34
CA VAL A 70 4.65 1.19 15.14
C VAL A 70 3.37 0.37 15.12
N ALA A 71 2.23 1.04 15.09
CA ALA A 71 0.92 0.46 14.79
C ALA A 71 0.59 0.65 13.30
N VAL A 72 0.29 -0.43 12.60
CA VAL A 72 -0.20 -0.40 11.21
C VAL A 72 -1.59 -1.01 11.17
N VAL A 73 -2.62 -0.20 10.97
CA VAL A 73 -4.02 -0.62 11.01
C VAL A 73 -4.59 -0.62 9.59
N LEU A 74 -4.75 -1.80 9.01
CA LEU A 74 -5.28 -1.99 7.67
C LEU A 74 -6.81 -2.07 7.69
N LYS A 75 -7.45 -2.01 6.51
CA LYS A 75 -8.90 -2.28 6.40
C LYS A 75 -9.23 -3.74 6.63
N GLN A 76 -8.38 -4.64 6.12
CA GLN A 76 -8.58 -6.09 6.16
C GLN A 76 -7.23 -6.80 6.12
N LEU A 77 -7.21 -8.08 6.49
CA LEU A 77 -6.08 -9.01 6.26
C LEU A 77 -6.50 -10.05 5.21
N ASN A 78 -6.75 -9.60 3.98
CA ASN A 78 -7.12 -10.43 2.84
C ASN A 78 -6.02 -10.40 1.76
N THR A 79 -6.24 -11.06 0.63
CA THR A 79 -5.29 -11.15 -0.48
C THR A 79 -4.80 -9.80 -0.98
N TYR A 80 -5.67 -8.78 -1.04
CA TYR A 80 -5.30 -7.43 -1.46
C TYR A 80 -4.33 -6.75 -0.48
N PHE A 81 -4.55 -6.89 0.83
CA PHE A 81 -3.73 -6.25 1.88
C PHE A 81 -2.54 -7.10 2.34
N ALA A 82 -2.48 -8.39 1.98
CA ALA A 82 -1.37 -9.28 2.38
C ALA A 82 0.01 -8.75 1.97
N PRO A 83 0.25 -8.23 0.76
CA PRO A 83 1.53 -7.64 0.40
C PRO A 83 1.91 -6.44 1.26
N MET A 84 0.92 -5.64 1.68
CA MET A 84 1.13 -4.47 2.55
C MET A 84 1.55 -4.90 3.95
N GLN A 85 0.89 -5.93 4.51
CA GLN A 85 1.26 -6.54 5.78
C GLN A 85 2.68 -7.11 5.73
N ILE A 86 3.04 -7.85 4.67
CA ILE A 86 4.38 -8.43 4.47
C ILE A 86 5.44 -7.32 4.44
N GLY A 87 5.19 -6.27 3.66
CA GLY A 87 6.10 -5.13 3.55
C GLY A 87 6.31 -4.42 4.89
N ALA A 88 5.22 -4.13 5.63
CA ALA A 88 5.29 -3.48 6.93
C ALA A 88 6.05 -4.31 7.96
N ASN A 89 5.74 -5.61 8.07
CA ASN A 89 6.43 -6.52 8.99
C ASN A 89 7.93 -6.64 8.67
N ARG A 90 8.29 -6.70 7.38
CA ARG A 90 9.68 -6.70 6.95
C ARG A 90 10.41 -5.44 7.40
N ALA A 91 9.86 -4.26 7.17
CA ALA A 91 10.47 -3.00 7.56
C ALA A 91 10.59 -2.87 9.10
N ILE A 92 9.59 -3.30 9.86
CA ILE A 92 9.62 -3.37 11.32
C ILE A 92 10.80 -4.24 11.78
N SER A 93 10.97 -5.42 11.17
CA SER A 93 12.08 -6.34 11.46
C SER A 93 13.44 -5.75 11.09
N GLU A 94 13.60 -5.21 9.89
CA GLU A 94 14.85 -4.60 9.41
C GLU A 94 15.29 -3.41 10.28
N LEU A 95 14.32 -2.65 10.79
CA LEU A 95 14.55 -1.55 11.73
C LEU A 95 14.68 -2.02 13.20
N SER A 96 14.49 -3.31 13.48
CA SER A 96 14.48 -3.86 14.85
C SER A 96 13.57 -3.04 15.78
N LEU A 97 12.32 -2.83 15.35
CA LEU A 97 11.29 -2.10 16.08
C LEU A 97 10.29 -3.05 16.74
N SER A 98 9.64 -2.57 17.78
CA SER A 98 8.36 -3.12 18.21
C SER A 98 7.28 -2.60 17.27
N GLY A 99 6.42 -3.48 16.80
CA GLY A 99 5.33 -3.09 15.91
C GLY A 99 4.38 -4.23 15.59
N GLN A 100 3.20 -3.88 15.15
CA GLN A 100 2.21 -4.87 14.71
C GLN A 100 1.39 -4.34 13.53
N VAL A 101 0.84 -5.30 12.80
CA VAL A 101 -0.13 -5.04 11.73
C VAL A 101 -1.44 -5.68 12.14
N SER A 102 -2.50 -4.90 12.22
CA SER A 102 -3.83 -5.28 12.67
C SER A 102 -4.90 -4.83 11.66
N ALA A 103 -6.09 -5.38 11.78
CA ALA A 103 -7.25 -4.96 11.01
C ALA A 103 -8.53 -5.36 11.75
N PRO A 104 -9.67 -4.67 11.49
CA PRO A 104 -10.97 -5.10 11.99
C PRO A 104 -11.39 -6.45 11.39
N THR A 105 -12.33 -7.11 12.04
CA THR A 105 -12.96 -8.33 11.55
C THR A 105 -14.08 -8.03 10.56
N SER A 106 -14.77 -6.91 10.74
CA SER A 106 -15.79 -6.40 9.83
C SER A 106 -15.14 -5.79 8.59
N SER A 107 -15.70 -6.05 7.42
CA SER A 107 -15.09 -5.67 6.14
C SER A 107 -15.64 -4.39 5.52
N SER A 108 -16.73 -3.84 6.04
CA SER A 108 -17.39 -2.65 5.48
C SER A 108 -18.40 -2.03 6.44
N GLY A 109 -18.89 -0.85 6.11
CA GLY A 109 -19.93 -0.13 6.86
C GLY A 109 -19.45 0.43 8.19
N THR A 110 -20.40 0.96 8.96
CA THR A 110 -20.13 1.63 10.24
C THR A 110 -19.41 0.71 11.24
N GLU A 111 -19.74 -0.56 11.28
CA GLU A 111 -19.12 -1.53 12.18
C GLU A 111 -17.61 -1.65 11.91
N ALA A 112 -17.19 -1.73 10.65
CA ALA A 112 -15.78 -1.78 10.29
C ALA A 112 -15.03 -0.50 10.68
N VAL A 113 -15.66 0.66 10.54
CA VAL A 113 -15.12 1.96 10.97
C VAL A 113 -14.96 2.00 12.48
N ASP A 114 -15.99 1.57 13.24
CA ASP A 114 -15.97 1.58 14.70
C ASP A 114 -14.92 0.60 15.25
N GLU A 115 -14.81 -0.62 14.69
CA GLU A 115 -13.78 -1.58 15.05
C GLU A 115 -12.38 -1.02 14.74
N GLN A 116 -12.17 -0.40 13.58
CA GLN A 116 -10.88 0.19 13.22
C GLN A 116 -10.50 1.34 14.17
N ASN A 117 -11.48 2.17 14.54
CA ASN A 117 -11.28 3.24 15.51
C ASN A 117 -10.92 2.68 16.90
N ALA A 118 -11.57 1.62 17.34
CA ALA A 118 -11.25 0.95 18.59
C ALA A 118 -9.82 0.40 18.58
N ILE A 119 -9.41 -0.29 17.51
CA ILE A 119 -8.04 -0.81 17.35
C ILE A 119 -7.02 0.33 17.45
N MET A 120 -7.20 1.44 16.73
CA MET A 120 -6.27 2.57 16.79
C MET A 120 -6.15 3.12 18.22
N ASN A 121 -7.27 3.30 18.92
CA ASN A 121 -7.29 3.81 20.28
C ASN A 121 -6.62 2.85 21.28
N ASP A 122 -6.87 1.56 21.15
CA ASP A 122 -6.30 0.53 22.03
C ASP A 122 -4.79 0.41 21.84
N GLU A 123 -4.30 0.44 20.60
CA GLU A 123 -2.88 0.40 20.31
C GLU A 123 -2.14 1.64 20.84
N LEU A 124 -2.68 2.84 20.61
CA LEU A 124 -2.11 4.07 21.14
C LEU A 124 -2.11 4.08 22.69
N SER A 125 -3.18 3.59 23.32
CA SER A 125 -3.27 3.45 24.77
C SER A 125 -2.28 2.41 25.32
N SER A 126 -1.88 1.44 24.51
CA SER A 126 -0.91 0.39 24.87
C SER A 126 0.55 0.83 24.67
N GLY A 127 0.79 2.08 24.26
CA GLY A 127 2.12 2.67 24.16
C GLY A 127 2.70 2.76 22.75
N TYR A 128 1.95 2.36 21.71
CA TYR A 128 2.36 2.63 20.33
C TYR A 128 2.43 4.15 20.11
N ASN A 129 3.53 4.60 19.55
CA ASN A 129 3.84 6.04 19.42
C ASN A 129 4.11 6.48 17.97
N ALA A 130 3.69 5.66 17.01
CA ALA A 130 3.63 5.95 15.59
C ALA A 130 2.48 5.15 14.96
N LEU A 131 1.65 5.79 14.16
CA LEU A 131 0.44 5.22 13.59
C LEU A 131 0.47 5.27 12.06
N ALA A 132 0.17 4.15 11.44
CA ALA A 132 -0.23 4.10 10.03
C ALA A 132 -1.61 3.48 9.92
N VAL A 133 -2.44 4.00 9.03
CA VAL A 133 -3.80 3.49 8.87
C VAL A 133 -4.23 3.53 7.40
N SER A 134 -4.89 2.46 6.94
CA SER A 134 -5.67 2.47 5.71
C SER A 134 -7.13 2.77 6.09
N PRO A 135 -7.59 4.03 6.09
CA PRO A 135 -8.91 4.37 6.63
C PRO A 135 -10.03 3.91 5.68
N PHE A 136 -11.16 3.46 6.24
CA PHE A 136 -12.35 3.14 5.45
C PHE A 136 -13.00 4.40 4.88
N GLU A 137 -13.24 5.39 5.73
CA GLU A 137 -13.94 6.62 5.38
C GLU A 137 -13.70 7.72 6.42
N THR A 138 -14.40 8.85 6.27
CA THR A 138 -14.26 10.03 7.15
C THR A 138 -14.56 9.75 8.62
N GLY A 139 -15.30 8.69 8.94
CA GLY A 139 -15.54 8.23 10.33
C GLY A 139 -14.26 7.82 11.07
N ASN A 140 -13.16 7.56 10.35
CA ASN A 140 -11.85 7.26 10.96
C ASN A 140 -11.04 8.52 11.30
N GLN A 141 -11.49 9.71 10.94
CA GLN A 141 -10.74 10.95 11.19
C GLN A 141 -10.49 11.25 12.68
N PRO A 142 -11.46 11.09 13.61
CA PRO A 142 -11.26 11.48 15.01
C PRO A 142 -10.05 10.84 15.70
N PRO A 143 -9.79 9.52 15.67
CA PRO A 143 -8.60 8.93 16.28
C PRO A 143 -7.30 9.32 15.57
N ILE A 144 -7.33 9.55 14.26
CA ILE A 144 -6.19 10.05 13.48
C ILE A 144 -5.79 11.45 13.97
N ASP A 145 -6.77 12.34 14.08
CA ASP A 145 -6.53 13.72 14.53
C ASP A 145 -6.07 13.78 16.00
N ALA A 146 -6.65 12.93 16.86
CA ALA A 146 -6.25 12.83 18.27
C ALA A 146 -4.80 12.33 18.43
N ALA A 147 -4.36 11.37 17.62
CA ALA A 147 -2.97 10.91 17.61
C ALA A 147 -2.03 12.06 17.19
N ALA A 148 -2.35 12.76 16.09
CA ALA A 148 -1.56 13.88 15.59
C ALA A 148 -1.49 15.04 16.62
N ASP A 149 -2.59 15.37 17.30
CA ASP A 149 -2.64 16.37 18.36
C ASP A 149 -1.79 15.98 19.57
N SER A 150 -1.58 14.68 19.77
CA SER A 150 -0.68 14.15 20.80
C SER A 150 0.79 14.05 20.34
N ASN A 151 1.15 14.67 19.20
CA ASN A 151 2.46 14.61 18.55
C ASN A 151 2.92 13.19 18.16
N ILE A 152 2.00 12.28 17.96
CA ILE A 152 2.26 10.97 17.38
C ILE A 152 2.26 11.14 15.86
N PRO A 153 3.32 10.73 15.14
CA PRO A 153 3.33 10.81 13.69
C PRO A 153 2.30 9.85 13.09
N VAL A 154 1.51 10.35 12.13
CA VAL A 154 0.43 9.59 11.49
C VAL A 154 0.59 9.59 9.98
N ILE A 155 0.53 8.40 9.40
CA ILE A 155 0.52 8.18 7.94
C ILE A 155 -0.78 7.48 7.55
N THR A 156 -1.45 7.97 6.50
CA THR A 156 -2.49 7.19 5.82
C THR A 156 -1.87 6.41 4.67
N ILE A 157 -2.34 5.16 4.45
CA ILE A 157 -1.83 4.27 3.41
C ILE A 157 -2.99 3.70 2.59
N ASP A 158 -2.76 3.41 1.30
CA ASP A 158 -3.75 2.86 0.37
C ASP A 158 -4.92 3.80 0.06
N SER A 159 -5.69 4.20 1.06
CA SER A 159 -6.72 5.23 0.96
C SER A 159 -6.31 6.48 1.73
N ASP A 160 -6.59 7.63 1.14
CA ASP A 160 -6.28 8.92 1.77
C ASP A 160 -7.49 9.47 2.55
N LEU A 161 -7.17 10.19 3.61
CA LEU A 161 -8.13 10.98 4.38
C LEU A 161 -7.60 12.41 4.47
N ALA A 162 -7.70 13.14 3.35
CA ALA A 162 -7.08 14.44 3.15
C ALA A 162 -7.54 15.51 4.15
N GLY A 163 -8.75 15.38 4.73
CA GLY A 163 -9.28 16.26 5.76
C GLY A 163 -8.70 16.02 7.17
N SER A 164 -7.95 14.93 7.39
CA SER A 164 -7.35 14.61 8.68
C SER A 164 -6.01 15.31 8.90
N LYS A 165 -5.52 15.30 10.15
CA LYS A 165 -4.22 15.84 10.55
C LYS A 165 -3.05 14.88 10.28
N ARG A 166 -3.20 13.92 9.35
CA ARG A 166 -2.11 13.03 8.97
C ARG A 166 -0.89 13.81 8.46
N ASP A 167 0.30 13.30 8.68
CA ASP A 167 1.55 13.90 8.22
C ASP A 167 1.82 13.62 6.75
N LEU A 168 1.41 12.44 6.28
CA LEU A 168 1.66 11.96 4.92
C LEU A 168 0.63 10.91 4.53
N TYR A 169 0.28 10.88 3.25
CA TYR A 169 -0.35 9.74 2.58
C TYR A 169 0.70 8.99 1.74
N ILE A 170 0.72 7.67 1.83
CA ILE A 170 1.56 6.79 1.00
C ILE A 170 0.64 5.85 0.21
N GLY A 171 0.59 5.99 -1.11
CA GLY A 171 -0.32 5.18 -1.91
C GLY A 171 -0.29 5.50 -3.40
N THR A 172 -1.34 5.06 -4.08
CA THR A 172 -1.55 5.28 -5.51
C THR A 172 -2.21 6.63 -5.75
N MET A 173 -1.70 7.39 -6.73
CA MET A 173 -2.38 8.59 -7.21
C MET A 173 -3.46 8.17 -8.21
N ASN A 174 -4.70 8.06 -7.74
CA ASN A 174 -5.78 7.39 -8.47
C ASN A 174 -6.11 8.02 -9.82
N SER A 175 -6.11 9.34 -9.95
CA SER A 175 -6.32 10.02 -11.25
C SER A 175 -5.23 9.64 -12.27
N GLU A 176 -3.95 9.67 -11.87
CA GLU A 176 -2.82 9.30 -12.75
C GLU A 176 -2.81 7.80 -13.06
N ALA A 177 -3.16 6.96 -12.08
CA ALA A 177 -3.30 5.52 -12.29
C ALA A 177 -4.41 5.21 -13.31
N GLY A 178 -5.54 5.91 -13.21
CA GLY A 178 -6.62 5.83 -14.19
C GLY A 178 -6.18 6.25 -15.59
N LYS A 179 -5.46 7.36 -15.72
CA LYS A 179 -4.90 7.80 -17.02
C LYS A 179 -3.97 6.76 -17.62
N THR A 180 -3.09 6.18 -16.80
CA THR A 180 -2.17 5.12 -17.21
C THR A 180 -2.95 3.90 -17.72
N ALA A 181 -3.96 3.49 -16.98
CA ALA A 181 -4.81 2.36 -17.34
C ALA A 181 -5.61 2.60 -18.62
N GLY A 182 -6.18 3.80 -18.78
CA GLY A 182 -6.83 4.23 -20.01
C GLY A 182 -5.89 4.22 -21.21
N THR A 183 -4.66 4.69 -21.05
CA THR A 183 -3.61 4.66 -22.09
C THR A 183 -3.27 3.23 -22.49
N THR A 184 -3.14 2.33 -21.51
CA THR A 184 -2.92 0.90 -21.78
C THR A 184 -4.07 0.34 -22.61
N LEU A 185 -5.32 0.58 -22.22
CA LEU A 185 -6.47 0.06 -22.95
C LEU A 185 -6.55 0.63 -24.38
N VAL A 186 -6.29 1.92 -24.59
CA VAL A 186 -6.19 2.52 -25.94
C VAL A 186 -5.18 1.77 -26.81
N SER A 187 -4.02 1.40 -26.25
CA SER A 187 -2.98 0.68 -27.00
C SER A 187 -3.35 -0.75 -27.35
N LEU A 188 -4.31 -1.34 -26.65
CA LEU A 188 -4.80 -2.71 -26.87
C LEU A 188 -5.97 -2.76 -27.87
N ILE A 189 -6.74 -1.67 -27.98
CA ILE A 189 -7.88 -1.61 -28.93
C ILE A 189 -7.35 -1.45 -30.34
N THR A 190 -7.77 -2.32 -31.25
CA THR A 190 -7.40 -2.27 -32.67
C THR A 190 -8.34 -1.45 -33.53
N ALA A 191 -9.56 -1.21 -33.03
CA ALA A 191 -10.57 -0.39 -33.72
C ALA A 191 -10.27 1.12 -33.58
N ASN A 192 -10.61 1.90 -34.59
CA ASN A 192 -10.43 3.36 -34.58
C ASN A 192 -11.55 4.11 -33.84
N SER A 193 -12.66 3.45 -33.56
CA SER A 193 -13.82 3.98 -32.84
C SER A 193 -14.67 2.86 -32.29
N GLY A 194 -15.56 3.16 -31.37
CA GLY A 194 -16.45 2.18 -30.73
C GLY A 194 -16.80 2.60 -29.33
N THR A 195 -17.50 1.74 -28.60
CA THR A 195 -17.83 1.96 -27.20
C THR A 195 -16.80 1.24 -26.31
N VAL A 196 -16.37 1.92 -25.25
CA VAL A 196 -15.56 1.36 -24.18
C VAL A 196 -16.38 1.38 -22.89
N ILE A 197 -16.44 0.22 -22.21
CA ILE A 197 -17.14 0.09 -20.95
C ILE A 197 -16.11 0.11 -19.81
N LEU A 198 -16.29 1.04 -18.85
CA LEU A 198 -15.56 1.05 -17.59
C LEU A 198 -16.46 0.50 -16.47
N LEU A 199 -16.09 -0.62 -15.87
CA LEU A 199 -16.67 -1.11 -14.63
C LEU A 199 -15.98 -0.39 -13.47
N GLY A 200 -16.57 0.70 -13.01
CA GLY A 200 -15.92 1.65 -12.12
C GLY A 200 -16.89 2.43 -11.24
N HIS A 201 -16.52 3.65 -10.89
CA HIS A 201 -17.35 4.57 -10.11
C HIS A 201 -17.41 5.96 -10.78
N ASP A 202 -18.62 6.51 -10.88
CA ASP A 202 -18.92 7.81 -11.47
C ASP A 202 -19.47 8.83 -10.46
N ASP A 203 -19.51 8.48 -9.18
CA ASP A 203 -19.86 9.39 -8.09
C ASP A 203 -18.67 9.73 -7.20
N ALA A 204 -18.61 10.98 -6.71
CA ALA A 204 -17.52 11.47 -5.88
C ALA A 204 -17.60 11.03 -4.41
N GLY A 205 -18.61 10.24 -4.04
CA GLY A 205 -18.77 9.74 -2.67
C GLY A 205 -17.64 8.77 -2.24
N TRP A 206 -16.95 8.20 -3.23
CA TRP A 206 -15.72 7.45 -3.02
C TRP A 206 -14.59 8.01 -3.92
N PRO A 207 -13.78 8.97 -3.42
CA PRO A 207 -12.79 9.69 -4.21
C PRO A 207 -11.79 8.81 -4.96
N ASP A 208 -11.26 7.76 -4.32
CA ASP A 208 -10.29 6.85 -4.96
C ASP A 208 -10.87 6.18 -6.20
N GLY A 209 -12.11 5.69 -6.11
CA GLY A 209 -12.79 5.04 -7.21
C GLY A 209 -13.19 6.00 -8.32
N PHE A 210 -13.70 7.17 -7.94
CA PHE A 210 -14.07 8.22 -8.86
C PHE A 210 -12.87 8.74 -9.65
N ASP A 211 -11.81 9.15 -8.98
CA ASP A 211 -10.61 9.72 -9.62
C ASP A 211 -9.97 8.75 -10.60
N ARG A 212 -9.88 7.46 -10.23
CA ARG A 212 -9.34 6.42 -11.10
C ARG A 212 -10.20 6.23 -12.34
N THR A 213 -11.52 6.13 -12.18
CA THR A 213 -12.46 5.94 -13.29
C THR A 213 -12.46 7.15 -14.22
N MET A 214 -12.52 8.36 -13.67
CA MET A 214 -12.52 9.58 -14.47
C MET A 214 -11.19 9.82 -15.17
N GLY A 215 -10.08 9.44 -14.55
CA GLY A 215 -8.77 9.47 -15.19
C GLY A 215 -8.71 8.60 -16.45
N ALA A 216 -9.19 7.37 -16.38
CA ALA A 216 -9.27 6.46 -17.54
C ALA A 216 -10.27 6.97 -18.59
N LYS A 217 -11.45 7.42 -18.15
CA LYS A 217 -12.50 7.97 -19.03
C LYS A 217 -11.97 9.10 -19.88
N GLY A 218 -11.30 10.08 -19.27
CA GLY A 218 -10.79 11.24 -20.00
C GLY A 218 -9.78 10.88 -21.10
N VAL A 219 -8.92 9.89 -20.86
CA VAL A 219 -7.96 9.39 -21.87
C VAL A 219 -8.70 8.72 -23.04
N LEU A 220 -9.66 7.84 -22.75
CA LEU A 220 -10.41 7.09 -23.74
C LEU A 220 -11.29 7.99 -24.60
N GLU A 221 -11.98 8.98 -24.01
CA GLU A 221 -12.76 10.00 -24.72
C GLU A 221 -11.85 10.86 -25.61
N SER A 222 -10.68 11.26 -25.12
CA SER A 222 -9.71 12.01 -25.91
C SER A 222 -9.15 11.22 -27.08
N ALA A 223 -9.14 9.89 -26.99
CA ALA A 223 -8.78 8.97 -28.08
C ALA A 223 -9.93 8.72 -29.07
N GLY A 224 -11.12 9.29 -28.84
CA GLY A 224 -12.28 9.23 -29.75
C GLY A 224 -13.26 8.08 -29.49
N PHE A 225 -13.17 7.42 -28.35
CA PHE A 225 -14.11 6.36 -27.96
C PHE A 225 -15.34 6.93 -27.23
N ASN A 226 -16.49 6.29 -27.43
CA ASN A 226 -17.67 6.51 -26.60
C ASN A 226 -17.49 5.76 -25.28
N VAL A 227 -17.44 6.44 -24.12
CA VAL A 227 -17.14 5.79 -22.85
C VAL A 227 -18.38 5.71 -21.96
N VAL A 228 -18.73 4.49 -21.59
CA VAL A 228 -19.84 4.16 -20.70
C VAL A 228 -19.28 3.66 -19.37
N VAL A 229 -19.62 4.36 -18.29
CA VAL A 229 -19.29 3.89 -16.94
C VAL A 229 -20.45 3.06 -16.41
N ARG A 230 -20.13 1.87 -15.89
CA ARG A 230 -21.04 1.02 -15.12
C ARG A 230 -20.54 1.01 -13.68
N LYS A 231 -21.37 1.53 -12.79
CA LYS A 231 -21.05 1.53 -11.36
C LYS A 231 -21.00 0.09 -10.86
N THR A 232 -19.89 -0.29 -10.23
CA THR A 232 -19.73 -1.63 -9.67
C THR A 232 -20.13 -1.69 -8.21
N ASP A 233 -20.76 -2.79 -7.81
CA ASP A 233 -20.79 -3.27 -6.43
C ASP A 233 -19.65 -4.28 -6.25
N ARG A 234 -18.60 -3.88 -5.56
CA ARG A 234 -17.39 -4.68 -5.37
C ARG A 234 -17.59 -5.90 -4.45
N SER A 235 -18.71 -5.99 -3.77
CA SER A 235 -19.03 -7.15 -2.92
C SER A 235 -19.25 -8.42 -3.77
N GLU A 236 -19.09 -9.57 -3.15
CA GLU A 236 -19.40 -10.86 -3.81
C GLU A 236 -20.89 -10.95 -4.17
N THR A 237 -21.76 -10.39 -3.34
CA THR A 237 -23.21 -10.37 -3.59
C THR A 237 -23.60 -9.48 -4.76
N GLY A 238 -22.78 -8.48 -5.12
CA GLY A 238 -22.97 -7.60 -6.27
C GLY A 238 -22.52 -8.19 -7.61
N GLU A 239 -21.87 -9.38 -7.64
CA GLU A 239 -21.33 -9.95 -8.88
C GLU A 239 -22.42 -10.17 -9.92
N ALA A 240 -23.54 -10.77 -9.57
CA ALA A 240 -24.65 -11.03 -10.49
C ALA A 240 -25.18 -9.73 -11.11
N ALA A 241 -25.38 -8.69 -10.31
CA ALA A 241 -25.85 -7.39 -10.80
C ALA A 241 -24.85 -6.71 -11.73
N ASP A 242 -23.55 -6.79 -11.43
CA ASP A 242 -22.51 -6.27 -12.31
C ASP A 242 -22.51 -7.03 -13.66
N LEU A 243 -22.61 -8.37 -13.64
CA LEU A 243 -22.63 -9.20 -14.84
C LEU A 243 -23.84 -8.87 -15.71
N ASP A 244 -25.04 -8.73 -15.15
CA ASP A 244 -26.26 -8.36 -15.86
C ASP A 244 -26.13 -6.96 -16.49
N ALA A 245 -25.57 -5.99 -15.74
CA ALA A 245 -25.36 -4.63 -16.22
C ALA A 245 -24.33 -4.58 -17.37
N LEU A 246 -23.27 -5.38 -17.28
CA LEU A 246 -22.25 -5.49 -18.33
C LEU A 246 -22.80 -6.19 -19.57
N ALA A 247 -23.52 -7.31 -19.43
CA ALA A 247 -24.15 -8.02 -20.55
C ALA A 247 -25.12 -7.11 -21.31
N THR A 248 -25.97 -6.37 -20.60
CA THR A 248 -26.85 -5.37 -21.17
C THR A 248 -26.05 -4.29 -21.92
N ALA A 249 -24.99 -3.75 -21.29
CA ALA A 249 -24.17 -2.72 -21.91
C ALA A 249 -23.44 -3.21 -23.18
N ILE A 250 -23.01 -4.46 -23.23
CA ILE A 250 -22.39 -5.07 -24.43
C ILE A 250 -23.42 -5.19 -25.55
N THR A 251 -24.64 -5.62 -25.22
CA THR A 251 -25.71 -5.87 -26.20
C THR A 251 -26.29 -4.59 -26.80
N ASP A 252 -26.48 -3.58 -25.94
CA ASP A 252 -27.20 -2.35 -26.30
C ASP A 252 -26.27 -1.24 -26.84
N ALA A 253 -24.96 -1.47 -26.85
CA ALA A 253 -24.00 -0.44 -27.28
C ALA A 253 -24.10 -0.16 -28.79
N ASP A 254 -24.31 1.11 -29.12
CA ASP A 254 -24.20 1.66 -30.46
C ASP A 254 -23.35 2.95 -30.40
N PRO A 255 -22.14 2.95 -30.97
CA PRO A 255 -21.46 1.87 -31.70
C PRO A 255 -21.06 0.68 -30.80
N PRO A 256 -20.75 -0.49 -31.44
CA PRO A 256 -20.41 -1.72 -30.70
C PRO A 256 -19.25 -1.56 -29.71
N VAL A 257 -19.24 -2.43 -28.69
CA VAL A 257 -18.16 -2.45 -27.68
C VAL A 257 -16.87 -2.98 -28.31
N VAL A 258 -15.79 -2.22 -28.16
CA VAL A 258 -14.43 -2.54 -28.65
C VAL A 258 -13.42 -2.68 -27.51
N GLY A 259 -13.75 -2.21 -26.30
CA GLY A 259 -12.90 -2.30 -25.14
C GLY A 259 -13.69 -2.35 -23.84
N MET A 260 -13.12 -3.00 -22.83
CA MET A 260 -13.66 -3.04 -21.48
C MET A 260 -12.53 -2.92 -20.46
N MET A 261 -12.82 -2.31 -19.31
CA MET A 261 -11.87 -2.24 -18.22
C MET A 261 -12.57 -2.26 -16.86
N GLY A 262 -12.19 -3.21 -16.02
CA GLY A 262 -12.52 -3.19 -14.60
C GLY A 262 -11.49 -2.38 -13.82
N MET A 263 -11.95 -1.45 -12.99
CA MET A 263 -11.11 -0.47 -12.30
C MET A 263 -10.67 -0.91 -10.90
N PHE A 264 -11.01 -2.15 -10.48
CA PHE A 264 -10.75 -2.69 -9.14
C PHE A 264 -10.52 -4.20 -9.19
N SER A 265 -10.31 -4.83 -8.02
CA SER A 265 -10.09 -6.28 -7.85
C SER A 265 -11.15 -7.19 -8.50
N ASN A 266 -12.35 -6.69 -8.77
CA ASN A 266 -13.41 -7.41 -9.48
C ASN A 266 -13.38 -7.24 -11.02
N ALA A 267 -12.26 -6.81 -11.58
CA ALA A 267 -12.09 -6.58 -13.03
C ALA A 267 -12.37 -7.83 -13.90
N TYR A 268 -12.19 -9.03 -13.35
CA TYR A 268 -12.52 -10.30 -14.02
C TYR A 268 -13.97 -10.39 -14.47
N ARG A 269 -14.90 -9.63 -13.87
CA ARG A 269 -16.32 -9.57 -14.27
C ARG A 269 -16.49 -9.06 -15.69
N CYS A 270 -15.61 -8.18 -16.16
CA CYS A 270 -15.59 -7.75 -17.57
C CYS A 270 -15.32 -8.93 -18.52
N ALA A 271 -14.42 -9.83 -18.15
CA ALA A 271 -14.09 -11.02 -18.94
C ALA A 271 -15.26 -12.03 -18.95
N ILE A 272 -15.87 -12.30 -17.78
CA ILE A 272 -17.05 -13.19 -17.72
C ILE A 272 -18.19 -12.66 -18.59
N ALA A 273 -18.48 -11.36 -18.52
CA ALA A 273 -19.54 -10.75 -19.31
C ALA A 273 -19.24 -10.83 -20.83
N ALA A 274 -17.99 -10.62 -21.25
CA ALA A 274 -17.57 -10.74 -22.62
C ALA A 274 -17.72 -12.19 -23.13
N GLU A 275 -17.26 -13.20 -22.39
CA GLU A 275 -17.46 -14.61 -22.74
C GLU A 275 -18.94 -14.98 -22.81
N THR A 276 -19.77 -14.52 -21.87
CA THR A 276 -21.22 -14.75 -21.88
C THR A 276 -21.87 -14.15 -23.13
N ALA A 277 -21.37 -13.01 -23.60
CA ALA A 277 -21.80 -12.38 -24.85
C ALA A 277 -21.19 -13.03 -26.14
N GLY A 278 -20.45 -14.14 -25.99
CA GLY A 278 -19.79 -14.82 -27.09
C GLY A 278 -18.62 -14.04 -27.71
N LYS A 279 -18.01 -13.14 -26.96
CA LYS A 279 -16.88 -12.32 -27.40
C LYS A 279 -15.54 -12.94 -26.97
N THR A 280 -14.54 -12.76 -27.81
CA THR A 280 -13.15 -13.20 -27.58
C THR A 280 -12.26 -11.98 -27.31
N GLY A 281 -11.02 -12.23 -26.93
CA GLY A 281 -10.01 -11.18 -26.78
C GLY A 281 -9.59 -10.50 -28.09
N ASP A 282 -10.03 -11.01 -29.23
CA ASP A 282 -9.85 -10.36 -30.54
C ASP A 282 -11.03 -9.46 -30.91
N ASP A 283 -12.22 -9.73 -30.34
CA ASP A 283 -13.41 -8.90 -30.54
C ASP A 283 -13.43 -7.67 -29.61
N ILE A 284 -13.03 -7.85 -28.35
CA ILE A 284 -13.05 -6.80 -27.32
C ILE A 284 -11.72 -6.83 -26.57
N ALA A 285 -10.98 -5.71 -26.57
CA ALA A 285 -9.79 -5.57 -25.76
C ALA A 285 -10.16 -5.38 -24.28
N ILE A 286 -9.67 -6.25 -23.40
CA ILE A 286 -9.95 -6.17 -21.96
C ILE A 286 -8.67 -5.92 -21.18
N ALA A 287 -8.68 -4.85 -20.37
CA ALA A 287 -7.67 -4.58 -19.35
C ALA A 287 -8.30 -4.60 -17.95
N ALA A 288 -7.46 -4.79 -16.94
CA ALA A 288 -7.88 -4.92 -15.57
C ALA A 288 -7.11 -3.97 -14.65
N PHE A 289 -7.60 -3.82 -13.44
CA PHE A 289 -6.91 -3.20 -12.33
C PHE A 289 -6.87 -4.21 -11.17
N ASP A 290 -5.81 -4.13 -10.37
CA ASP A 290 -5.42 -5.06 -9.31
C ASP A 290 -4.99 -6.45 -9.83
N PHE A 291 -4.31 -7.20 -8.97
CA PHE A 291 -3.69 -8.48 -9.33
C PHE A 291 -4.37 -9.61 -8.53
N GLU A 292 -5.55 -10.01 -9.01
CA GLU A 292 -6.40 -11.00 -8.34
C GLU A 292 -6.35 -12.35 -9.06
N PRO A 293 -6.49 -13.48 -8.33
CA PRO A 293 -6.43 -14.82 -8.94
C PRO A 293 -7.37 -15.02 -10.13
N LYS A 294 -8.64 -14.61 -10.03
CA LYS A 294 -9.59 -14.70 -11.15
C LYS A 294 -9.18 -13.83 -12.35
N THR A 295 -8.63 -12.64 -12.11
CA THR A 295 -8.09 -11.79 -13.19
C THR A 295 -6.92 -12.48 -13.88
N VAL A 296 -6.02 -13.13 -13.12
CA VAL A 296 -4.88 -13.88 -13.67
C VAL A 296 -5.33 -15.08 -14.51
N GLU A 297 -6.37 -15.79 -14.09
CA GLU A 297 -6.94 -16.89 -14.92
C GLU A 297 -7.36 -16.39 -16.30
N PHE A 298 -8.06 -15.26 -16.38
CA PHE A 298 -8.45 -14.64 -17.66
C PHE A 298 -7.28 -14.03 -18.44
N MET A 299 -6.22 -13.63 -17.76
CA MET A 299 -4.97 -13.24 -18.43
C MET A 299 -4.28 -14.46 -19.04
N ARG A 300 -4.24 -15.61 -18.37
CA ARG A 300 -3.68 -16.86 -18.89
C ARG A 300 -4.49 -17.42 -20.08
N SER A 301 -5.81 -17.26 -20.08
CA SER A 301 -6.66 -17.62 -21.23
C SER A 301 -6.52 -16.64 -22.41
N GLY A 302 -5.89 -15.48 -22.21
CA GLY A 302 -5.69 -14.45 -23.23
C GLY A 302 -6.88 -13.51 -23.43
N LEU A 303 -7.92 -13.61 -22.62
CA LEU A 303 -9.08 -12.69 -22.70
C LEU A 303 -8.75 -11.33 -22.08
N ILE A 304 -8.14 -11.30 -20.89
CA ILE A 304 -7.58 -10.07 -20.32
C ILE A 304 -6.14 -9.92 -20.81
N LYS A 305 -5.84 -8.80 -21.46
CA LYS A 305 -4.53 -8.56 -22.09
C LYS A 305 -3.49 -7.97 -21.15
N ALA A 306 -3.92 -7.20 -20.15
CA ALA A 306 -3.05 -6.58 -19.16
C ALA A 306 -3.81 -6.26 -17.87
N THR A 307 -3.09 -6.22 -16.76
CA THR A 307 -3.59 -5.64 -15.50
C THR A 307 -2.65 -4.57 -14.96
N HIS A 308 -3.15 -3.77 -14.03
CA HIS A 308 -2.41 -2.70 -13.36
C HIS A 308 -2.42 -2.99 -11.87
N ALA A 309 -1.26 -3.34 -11.31
CA ALA A 309 -1.14 -3.63 -9.89
C ALA A 309 -0.63 -2.39 -9.15
N GLN A 310 -1.30 -2.07 -8.07
CA GLN A 310 -0.82 -1.10 -7.09
C GLN A 310 0.39 -1.71 -6.36
N ARG A 311 1.31 -0.87 -5.92
CA ARG A 311 2.52 -1.35 -5.22
C ARG A 311 2.26 -1.48 -3.71
N GLN A 312 1.29 -2.34 -3.35
CA GLN A 312 0.85 -2.52 -1.95
C GLN A 312 2.01 -2.88 -1.02
N TYR A 313 2.95 -3.74 -1.48
CA TYR A 313 4.15 -4.07 -0.70
C TYR A 313 4.91 -2.80 -0.28
N TYR A 314 5.14 -1.88 -1.19
CA TYR A 314 5.86 -0.64 -0.89
C TYR A 314 5.04 0.33 -0.04
N MET A 315 3.72 0.33 -0.13
CA MET A 315 2.87 1.10 0.79
C MET A 315 3.12 0.67 2.24
N GLY A 316 3.15 -0.65 2.48
CA GLY A 316 3.47 -1.20 3.80
C GLY A 316 4.94 -1.03 4.17
N TYR A 317 5.85 -1.37 3.25
CA TYR A 317 7.29 -1.38 3.50
C TYR A 317 7.89 0.00 3.82
N LEU A 318 7.45 1.03 3.10
CA LEU A 318 7.92 2.40 3.33
C LEU A 318 7.46 2.98 4.66
N THR A 319 6.29 2.58 5.12
CA THR A 319 5.61 3.20 6.26
C THR A 319 6.42 3.19 7.55
N PRO A 320 6.98 2.07 8.06
CA PRO A 320 7.81 2.09 9.24
C PRO A 320 9.10 2.90 9.07
N TYR A 321 9.68 2.89 7.86
CA TYR A 321 10.86 3.70 7.55
C TYR A 321 10.58 5.20 7.60
N VAL A 322 9.44 5.64 7.06
CA VAL A 322 9.04 7.05 7.06
C VAL A 322 8.68 7.51 8.47
N LEU A 323 7.94 6.70 9.23
CA LEU A 323 7.61 6.99 10.63
C LEU A 323 8.89 7.10 11.48
N TYR A 324 9.87 6.18 11.26
CA TYR A 324 11.17 6.26 11.91
C TYR A 324 11.94 7.53 11.51
N GLY A 325 11.92 7.85 10.22
CA GLY A 325 12.53 9.09 9.71
C GLY A 325 11.92 10.33 10.34
N PHE A 326 10.60 10.40 10.48
CA PHE A 326 9.92 11.51 11.16
C PHE A 326 10.40 11.69 12.60
N LYS A 327 10.65 10.59 13.30
CA LYS A 327 11.12 10.62 14.67
C LYS A 327 12.61 10.95 14.79
N ALA A 328 13.45 10.36 13.92
CA ALA A 328 14.91 10.44 14.02
C ALA A 328 15.52 11.65 13.30
N LEU A 329 14.96 12.04 12.15
CA LEU A 329 15.46 13.11 11.30
C LEU A 329 14.58 14.38 11.38
N GLY A 330 13.32 14.22 11.79
CA GLY A 330 12.28 15.23 11.70
C GLY A 330 11.49 15.14 10.39
N LYS A 331 10.26 15.67 10.40
CA LYS A 331 9.30 15.55 9.28
C LYS A 331 9.83 16.21 8.01
N GLU A 332 10.36 17.43 8.09
CA GLU A 332 10.84 18.17 6.90
C GLU A 332 12.06 17.50 6.25
N ALA A 333 13.03 17.05 7.04
CA ALA A 333 14.21 16.36 6.51
C ALA A 333 13.81 15.03 5.84
N THR A 334 12.87 14.29 6.43
CA THR A 334 12.35 13.05 5.85
C THR A 334 11.61 13.32 4.55
N LYS A 335 10.68 14.28 4.52
CA LYS A 335 9.95 14.67 3.29
C LYS A 335 10.90 15.14 2.19
N SER A 336 12.00 15.83 2.54
CA SER A 336 13.04 16.21 1.55
C SER A 336 13.68 14.99 0.88
N ILE A 337 13.90 13.90 1.60
CA ILE A 337 14.41 12.64 1.04
C ILE A 337 13.34 11.99 0.13
N LEU A 338 12.07 12.06 0.52
CA LEU A 338 10.94 11.48 -0.21
C LEU A 338 10.55 12.29 -1.47
N LYS A 339 11.07 13.51 -1.64
CA LYS A 339 10.68 14.48 -2.69
C LYS A 339 10.58 13.90 -4.10
N PRO A 340 11.43 12.94 -4.55
CA PRO A 340 11.33 12.40 -5.91
C PRO A 340 9.97 11.73 -6.23
N GLN A 341 9.24 11.21 -5.23
CA GLN A 341 7.93 10.58 -5.39
C GLN A 341 6.78 11.40 -4.77
N MET A 342 7.08 12.54 -4.14
CA MET A 342 6.04 13.41 -3.62
C MET A 342 5.32 14.13 -4.77
N VAL A 343 3.99 14.13 -4.75
CA VAL A 343 3.17 14.92 -5.69
C VAL A 343 2.83 16.30 -5.13
N ASP A 344 2.78 16.40 -3.81
CA ASP A 344 2.63 17.64 -3.04
C ASP A 344 3.28 17.44 -1.65
N ASP A 345 3.02 18.33 -0.70
CA ASP A 345 3.65 18.26 0.64
C ASP A 345 3.07 17.15 1.53
N PHE A 346 2.00 16.48 1.10
CA PHE A 346 1.25 15.52 1.91
C PHE A 346 1.03 14.16 1.25
N ARG A 347 1.38 13.98 -0.04
CA ARG A 347 1.10 12.74 -0.77
C ARG A 347 2.33 12.20 -1.47
N PHE A 348 2.63 10.94 -1.15
CA PHE A 348 3.72 10.17 -1.71
C PHE A 348 3.17 9.08 -2.64
N ASN A 349 3.60 9.09 -3.90
CA ASN A 349 3.18 8.15 -4.93
C ASN A 349 4.07 6.92 -4.95
N THR A 350 3.53 5.76 -4.64
CA THR A 350 4.24 4.47 -4.77
C THR A 350 4.35 4.00 -6.23
N GLY A 351 3.56 4.59 -7.12
CA GLY A 351 3.49 4.20 -8.52
C GLY A 351 2.57 3.02 -8.78
N LEU A 352 2.65 2.50 -10.00
CA LEU A 352 1.79 1.45 -10.53
C LEU A 352 2.63 0.50 -11.40
N ASP A 353 2.36 -0.80 -11.33
CA ASP A 353 2.95 -1.79 -12.22
C ASP A 353 1.97 -2.14 -13.34
N ILE A 354 2.42 -2.07 -14.59
CA ILE A 354 1.66 -2.51 -15.75
C ILE A 354 2.13 -3.93 -16.10
N ILE A 355 1.23 -4.89 -16.06
CA ILE A 355 1.54 -6.30 -16.21
C ILE A 355 0.81 -6.84 -17.45
N PRO A 356 1.47 -6.91 -18.61
CA PRO A 356 0.94 -7.61 -19.78
C PRO A 356 0.79 -9.10 -19.48
N ALA A 357 -0.20 -9.77 -20.07
CA ALA A 357 -0.43 -11.21 -19.88
C ALA A 357 0.83 -12.05 -20.18
N ALA A 358 1.65 -11.65 -21.16
CA ALA A 358 2.91 -12.31 -21.50
C ALA A 358 4.00 -12.20 -20.42
N LYS A 359 3.81 -11.36 -19.40
CA LYS A 359 4.77 -11.09 -18.31
C LYS A 359 4.34 -11.64 -16.95
N LEU A 360 3.28 -12.41 -16.90
CA LEU A 360 2.73 -12.97 -15.65
C LEU A 360 3.78 -13.72 -14.85
N ASP A 361 4.53 -14.63 -15.46
CA ASP A 361 5.50 -15.47 -14.75
C ASP A 361 6.68 -14.63 -14.22
N SER A 362 7.11 -13.60 -14.97
CA SER A 362 8.11 -12.64 -14.50
C SER A 362 7.60 -11.83 -13.30
N TYR A 363 6.32 -11.47 -13.32
CA TYR A 363 5.71 -10.75 -12.21
C TYR A 363 5.57 -11.61 -10.95
N TYR A 364 5.15 -12.87 -11.10
CA TYR A 364 5.15 -13.82 -9.97
C TYR A 364 6.53 -14.02 -9.37
N SER A 365 7.57 -14.18 -10.21
CA SER A 365 8.95 -14.27 -9.74
C SER A 365 9.39 -13.02 -8.96
N TYR A 366 8.91 -11.85 -9.37
CA TYR A 366 9.14 -10.61 -8.65
C TYR A 366 8.41 -10.61 -7.28
N LEU A 367 7.13 -11.00 -7.23
CA LEU A 367 6.37 -11.10 -5.98
C LEU A 367 7.03 -12.09 -5.00
N ASP A 368 7.49 -13.24 -5.49
CA ASP A 368 8.22 -14.23 -4.68
C ASP A 368 9.50 -13.62 -4.07
N SER A 369 10.22 -12.76 -4.81
CA SER A 369 11.41 -12.06 -4.29
C SER A 369 11.11 -11.07 -3.19
N LEU A 370 9.86 -10.59 -3.12
CA LEU A 370 9.35 -9.73 -2.04
C LEU A 370 8.86 -10.53 -0.82
N GLY A 371 8.77 -11.86 -0.95
CA GLY A 371 8.19 -12.76 0.06
C GLY A 371 6.66 -12.85 -0.03
N ILE A 372 6.08 -12.38 -1.13
CA ILE A 372 4.67 -12.50 -1.46
C ILE A 372 4.54 -13.77 -2.29
N GLY A 373 4.16 -14.88 -1.70
CA GLY A 373 4.08 -16.17 -2.40
C GLY A 373 3.14 -16.12 -3.61
N SER A 374 3.39 -16.99 -4.59
CA SER A 374 2.56 -17.16 -5.80
C SER A 374 1.14 -17.69 -5.53
N SER A 375 0.82 -17.99 -4.28
CA SER A 375 -0.47 -18.49 -3.82
C SER A 375 -1.36 -17.42 -3.15
N ASN A 376 -0.92 -16.17 -3.13
CA ASN A 376 -1.71 -15.04 -2.60
C ASN A 376 -2.31 -14.22 -3.72
#